data_2cda64825e01b592254e0e508799c940
#
_entry.id   2cda64825e01b592254e0e508799c940
#
_cell.length_a   1.000
_cell.length_b   1.000
_cell.length_c   1.000
_cell.angle_alpha   90.00
_cell.angle_beta   90.00
_cell.angle_gamma   90.00
#
_symmetry.space_group_name_H-M   'P 1'
#
loop_
_entity.id
_entity.type
_entity.pdbx_description
1 polymer ?
#
loop_
_entity_poly.entity_id
_entity_poly.type
_entity_poly.pdbx_seq_one_letter_code
_entity_poly.pdbx_strand_id
1 'polypeptide(L)'
;MIQAPRVLSSRTLLGSEVFNREGEKLGKVEGFGIDPEQVRIAYVVLSFGGFLGFGDKWFAVPWEALEFAHHDQSFILNVDKELLKEAPGFDKDHWPSIEDRQFALEVYKYYGRTAYWEQEQTHVR
;
A
#
# COMPACT_ATOMS: atom_id res chain seq x y z
N MET A 1 -17.57 24.69 6.42
CA MET A 1 -17.81 24.29 5.04
C MET A 1 -16.75 23.29 4.58
N ILE A 2 -17.17 22.24 3.90
CA ILE A 2 -16.30 21.20 3.43
C ILE A 2 -15.82 21.54 2.03
N GLN A 3 -14.51 21.58 1.88
CA GLN A 3 -13.94 21.81 0.55
C GLN A 3 -13.87 20.49 -0.21
N ALA A 4 -13.99 20.57 -1.52
CA ALA A 4 -13.74 19.44 -2.37
C ALA A 4 -12.28 18.99 -2.20
N PRO A 5 -12.00 17.72 -2.30
CA PRO A 5 -10.63 17.24 -2.14
C PRO A 5 -9.78 17.56 -3.36
N ARG A 6 -8.49 17.58 -3.16
CA ARG A 6 -7.57 17.53 -4.29
C ARG A 6 -7.44 16.07 -4.72
N VAL A 7 -7.38 15.86 -6.01
CA VAL A 7 -7.41 14.51 -6.56
C VAL A 7 -6.21 14.32 -7.48
N LEU A 8 -5.46 13.27 -7.23
CA LEU A 8 -4.35 12.91 -8.08
C LEU A 8 -4.76 11.81 -9.05
N SER A 9 -4.23 11.86 -10.24
CA SER A 9 -4.41 10.78 -11.20
C SER A 9 -3.70 9.53 -10.71
N SER A 10 -4.33 8.37 -10.89
CA SER A 10 -3.67 7.11 -10.56
C SER A 10 -2.39 6.93 -11.35
N ARG A 11 -2.33 7.51 -12.54
CA ARG A 11 -1.11 7.43 -13.36
C ARG A 11 0.03 8.22 -12.73
N THR A 12 -0.30 9.32 -12.06
CA THR A 12 0.70 10.10 -11.34
C THR A 12 1.23 9.33 -10.14
N LEU A 13 0.36 8.56 -9.49
CA LEU A 13 0.78 7.79 -8.32
C LEU A 13 1.71 6.64 -8.66
N LEU A 14 1.56 6.06 -9.84
CA LEU A 14 2.45 4.98 -10.25
C LEU A 14 3.86 5.52 -10.41
N GLY A 15 4.83 4.84 -9.80
CA GLY A 15 6.21 5.28 -9.82
C GLY A 15 6.57 6.29 -8.75
N SER A 16 5.61 6.75 -7.95
CA SER A 16 5.90 7.66 -6.85
C SER A 16 6.81 6.98 -5.84
N GLU A 17 7.77 7.73 -5.32
CA GLU A 17 8.72 7.21 -4.35
C GLU A 17 8.10 7.15 -2.97
N VAL A 18 8.54 6.16 -2.19
CA VAL A 18 8.07 5.96 -0.82
C VAL A 18 9.27 5.98 0.10
N PHE A 19 9.21 6.80 1.14
CA PHE A 19 10.27 6.95 2.13
C PHE A 19 9.73 6.67 3.52
N ASN A 20 10.61 6.30 4.45
CA ASN A 20 10.20 6.29 5.85
C ASN A 20 10.45 7.65 6.47
N ARG A 21 10.17 7.79 7.76
CA ARG A 21 10.30 9.10 8.42
C ARG A 21 11.75 9.51 8.63
N GLU A 22 12.67 8.57 8.56
CA GLU A 22 14.08 8.86 8.63
C GLU A 22 14.67 9.30 7.29
N GLY A 23 13.84 9.33 6.25
CA GLY A 23 14.28 9.76 4.93
C GLY A 23 14.88 8.65 4.10
N GLU A 24 14.81 7.41 4.56
CA GLU A 24 15.30 6.28 3.78
C GLU A 24 14.28 5.93 2.70
N LYS A 25 14.76 5.71 1.49
CA LYS A 25 13.89 5.29 0.41
C LYS A 25 13.53 3.82 0.59
N LEU A 26 12.23 3.55 0.65
CA LEU A 26 11.73 2.20 0.81
C LEU A 26 11.39 1.54 -0.52
N GLY A 27 11.08 2.34 -1.53
CA GLY A 27 10.72 1.80 -2.82
C GLY A 27 9.87 2.77 -3.59
N LYS A 28 9.08 2.22 -4.51
CA LYS A 28 8.17 3.06 -5.28
C LYS A 28 6.87 2.31 -5.53
N VAL A 29 5.83 3.08 -5.85
CA VAL A 29 4.49 2.53 -6.08
C VAL A 29 4.44 1.87 -7.44
N GLU A 30 4.05 0.59 -7.46
CA GLU A 30 3.95 -0.17 -8.70
C GLU A 30 2.51 -0.44 -9.10
N GLY A 31 1.58 -0.38 -8.15
CA GLY A 31 0.18 -0.65 -8.47
C GLY A 31 -0.67 -0.67 -7.23
N PHE A 32 -1.91 -1.09 -7.41
CA PHE A 32 -2.90 -1.09 -6.35
C PHE A 32 -3.71 -2.36 -6.39
N GLY A 33 -4.05 -2.88 -5.21
CA GLY A 33 -5.07 -3.91 -5.11
C GLY A 33 -6.40 -3.22 -4.90
N ILE A 34 -7.34 -3.49 -5.78
CA ILE A 34 -8.65 -2.82 -5.76
C ILE A 34 -9.69 -3.79 -5.24
N ASP A 35 -10.48 -3.31 -4.30
CA ASP A 35 -11.63 -4.04 -3.79
C ASP A 35 -12.83 -3.62 -4.63
N PRO A 36 -13.29 -4.48 -5.56
CA PRO A 36 -14.38 -4.06 -6.45
C PRO A 36 -15.74 -4.03 -5.77
N GLU A 37 -15.89 -4.75 -4.67
CA GLU A 37 -17.17 -4.79 -3.97
C GLU A 37 -17.38 -3.53 -3.14
N GLN A 38 -16.33 -3.05 -2.47
CA GLN A 38 -16.41 -1.82 -1.69
C GLN A 38 -16.02 -0.60 -2.52
N VAL A 39 -15.54 -0.82 -3.74
CA VAL A 39 -15.13 0.24 -4.68
C VAL A 39 -14.08 1.14 -4.06
N ARG A 40 -12.97 0.53 -3.63
CA ARG A 40 -11.90 1.31 -3.00
C ARG A 40 -10.57 0.57 -3.14
N ILE A 41 -9.50 1.30 -2.83
CA ILE A 41 -8.16 0.72 -2.80
C ILE A 41 -8.02 -0.10 -1.52
N ALA A 42 -7.71 -1.39 -1.69
CA ALA A 42 -7.47 -2.26 -0.54
C ALA A 42 -6.03 -2.14 -0.05
N TYR A 43 -5.07 -2.13 -0.96
CA TYR A 43 -3.67 -1.99 -0.60
C TYR A 43 -2.89 -1.39 -1.75
N VAL A 44 -1.69 -0.92 -1.45
CA VAL A 44 -0.77 -0.39 -2.45
C VAL A 44 0.37 -1.38 -2.59
N VAL A 45 0.85 -1.55 -3.81
CA VAL A 45 1.93 -2.48 -4.10
C VAL A 45 3.19 -1.69 -4.36
N LEU A 46 4.24 -2.03 -3.63
CA LEU A 46 5.54 -1.34 -3.70
C LEU A 46 6.60 -2.31 -4.20
N SER A 47 7.55 -1.78 -4.95
CA SER A 47 8.77 -2.51 -5.28
C SER A 47 9.93 -1.89 -4.52
N PHE A 48 10.93 -2.72 -4.21
CA PHE A 48 12.23 -2.19 -3.80
C PHE A 48 13.09 -2.06 -5.05
N GLY A 49 13.89 -1.05 -5.10
CA GLY A 49 14.73 -0.79 -6.26
C GLY A 49 15.89 -1.75 -6.39
N GLY A 50 15.62 -3.03 -6.45
CA GLY A 50 16.64 -4.04 -6.69
C GLY A 50 17.63 -4.25 -5.57
N PHE A 51 17.34 -3.73 -4.40
CA PHE A 51 18.28 -3.82 -3.32
C PHE A 51 17.96 -5.03 -2.43
N LEU A 52 18.98 -5.63 -1.86
CA LEU A 52 18.88 -6.81 -1.00
C LEU A 52 18.37 -8.07 -1.71
N GLY A 53 18.50 -8.14 -3.04
CA GLY A 53 18.13 -9.34 -3.76
C GLY A 53 16.64 -9.60 -3.88
N PHE A 54 15.82 -8.60 -3.67
CA PHE A 54 14.38 -8.74 -3.76
C PHE A 54 13.83 -8.44 -5.15
N GLY A 55 14.68 -8.42 -6.17
CA GLY A 55 14.38 -7.89 -7.49
C GLY A 55 12.98 -8.07 -8.02
N ASP A 56 12.42 -9.28 -7.92
CA ASP A 56 11.11 -9.56 -8.49
C ASP A 56 10.00 -9.65 -7.46
N LYS A 57 10.28 -9.37 -6.20
CA LYS A 57 9.26 -9.45 -5.17
C LYS A 57 8.70 -8.06 -4.91
N TRP A 58 7.39 -7.96 -4.95
CA TRP A 58 6.66 -6.74 -4.65
C TRP A 58 5.91 -6.93 -3.34
N PHE A 59 5.68 -5.84 -2.62
CA PHE A 59 5.12 -5.87 -1.28
C PHE A 59 3.83 -5.08 -1.23
N ALA A 60 2.87 -5.57 -0.45
CA ALA A 60 1.60 -4.88 -0.30
C ALA A 60 1.55 -4.20 1.07
N VAL A 61 1.06 -2.96 1.09
CA VAL A 61 0.85 -2.22 2.33
C VAL A 61 -0.57 -1.65 2.31
N PRO A 62 -1.22 -1.52 3.47
CA PRO A 62 -2.54 -0.90 3.49
C PRO A 62 -2.48 0.53 2.94
N TRP A 63 -3.48 0.88 2.14
CA TRP A 63 -3.53 2.22 1.57
C TRP A 63 -3.45 3.29 2.65
N GLU A 64 -4.16 3.10 3.75
CA GLU A 64 -4.21 4.08 4.83
C GLU A 64 -2.91 4.20 5.61
N ALA A 65 -1.97 3.29 5.40
CA ALA A 65 -0.67 3.37 6.06
C ALA A 65 0.24 4.41 5.42
N LEU A 66 -0.08 4.86 4.22
CA LEU A 66 0.74 5.85 3.52
C LEU A 66 0.27 7.26 3.83
N GLU A 67 1.23 8.17 3.98
CA GLU A 67 0.98 9.60 4.11
C GLU A 67 1.52 10.30 2.88
N PHE A 68 0.78 11.27 2.38
CA PHE A 68 1.20 12.01 1.21
C PHE A 68 2.07 13.19 1.61
N ALA A 69 3.28 13.28 1.04
CA ALA A 69 4.18 14.41 1.28
C ALA A 69 3.93 15.42 0.16
N HIS A 70 3.25 16.53 0.50
CA HIS A 70 2.72 17.45 -0.49
C HIS A 70 3.77 18.16 -1.33
N HIS A 71 4.93 18.47 -0.74
CA HIS A 71 5.88 19.34 -1.40
C HIS A 71 6.67 18.65 -2.52
N ASP A 72 6.85 17.33 -2.43
CA ASP A 72 7.60 16.61 -3.47
C ASP A 72 6.81 15.45 -4.08
N GLN A 73 5.53 15.34 -3.71
CA GLN A 73 4.61 14.34 -4.25
C GLN A 73 5.11 12.91 -4.05
N SER A 74 5.78 12.68 -2.94
CA SER A 74 6.16 11.34 -2.53
C SER A 74 5.25 10.87 -1.42
N PHE A 75 5.46 9.62 -0.98
CA PHE A 75 4.70 9.06 0.13
C PHE A 75 5.62 8.68 1.27
N ILE A 76 5.07 8.67 2.45
CA ILE A 76 5.79 8.27 3.66
C ILE A 76 5.08 7.05 4.25
N LEU A 77 5.87 6.02 4.51
CA LEU A 77 5.43 4.83 5.23
C LEU A 77 6.29 4.71 6.48
N ASN A 78 5.66 4.88 7.63
CA ASN A 78 6.41 4.97 8.88
C ASN A 78 6.79 3.59 9.41
N VAL A 79 7.76 2.96 8.75
CA VAL A 79 8.28 1.67 9.17
C VAL A 79 9.78 1.64 8.94
N ASP A 80 10.46 0.75 9.65
CA ASP A 80 11.86 0.49 9.38
C ASP A 80 11.98 -0.32 8.09
N LYS A 81 13.06 -0.06 7.37
CA LYS A 81 13.34 -0.79 6.15
C LYS A 81 13.39 -2.30 6.41
N GLU A 82 13.90 -2.70 7.57
CA GLU A 82 14.01 -4.11 7.93
C GLU A 82 12.66 -4.80 8.03
N LEU A 83 11.63 -4.05 8.42
CA LEU A 83 10.29 -4.61 8.55
C LEU A 83 9.77 -5.15 7.22
N LEU A 84 10.21 -4.54 6.13
CA LEU A 84 9.71 -4.91 4.81
C LEU A 84 10.27 -6.22 4.30
N LYS A 85 11.35 -6.72 4.90
CA LYS A 85 11.97 -7.95 4.43
C LYS A 85 11.03 -9.15 4.52
N GLU A 86 10.18 -9.18 5.54
CA GLU A 86 9.26 -10.30 5.75
C GLU A 86 7.82 -9.90 5.55
N ALA A 87 7.59 -8.74 4.95
CA ALA A 87 6.25 -8.26 4.71
C ALA A 87 5.53 -9.13 3.68
N PRO A 88 4.21 -9.20 3.74
CA PRO A 88 3.45 -9.91 2.73
C PRO A 88 3.71 -9.35 1.34
N GLY A 89 3.96 -10.23 0.41
CA GLY A 89 4.27 -9.82 -0.95
C GLY A 89 4.08 -10.96 -1.91
N PHE A 90 4.48 -10.73 -3.15
CA PHE A 90 4.32 -11.72 -4.21
C PHE A 90 5.32 -11.42 -5.32
N ASP A 91 5.52 -12.41 -6.17
CA ASP A 91 6.31 -12.22 -7.37
C ASP A 91 5.57 -11.29 -8.30
N LYS A 92 6.28 -10.33 -8.90
CA LYS A 92 5.64 -9.29 -9.72
C LYS A 92 4.76 -9.86 -10.84
N ASP A 93 5.04 -11.08 -11.28
CA ASP A 93 4.28 -11.72 -12.35
C ASP A 93 3.16 -12.61 -11.83
N HIS A 94 2.97 -12.69 -10.51
CA HIS A 94 1.99 -13.58 -9.90
C HIS A 94 1.19 -12.83 -8.85
N TRP A 95 0.37 -11.88 -9.30
CA TRP A 95 -0.50 -11.15 -8.39
C TRP A 95 -1.51 -12.08 -7.72
N PRO A 96 -1.89 -11.78 -6.49
CA PRO A 96 -2.91 -12.58 -5.82
C PRO A 96 -4.20 -12.60 -6.63
N SER A 97 -4.87 -13.75 -6.63
CA SER A 97 -6.15 -13.90 -7.29
C SER A 97 -7.22 -13.08 -6.54
N ILE A 98 -8.27 -12.67 -7.25
CA ILE A 98 -9.40 -11.98 -6.62
C ILE A 98 -10.04 -12.84 -5.53
N GLU A 99 -9.85 -14.17 -5.61
CA GLU A 99 -10.40 -15.07 -4.61
C GLU A 99 -9.53 -15.19 -3.38
N ASP A 100 -8.33 -14.64 -3.40
CA ASP A 100 -7.38 -14.78 -2.29
C ASP A 100 -7.63 -13.72 -1.23
N ARG A 101 -8.66 -13.96 -0.42
CA ARG A 101 -9.01 -13.05 0.66
C ARG A 101 -8.00 -13.07 1.79
N GLN A 102 -7.30 -14.19 1.93
CA GLN A 102 -6.33 -14.34 2.99
C GLN A 102 -5.16 -13.38 2.83
N PHE A 103 -4.75 -13.11 1.60
CA PHE A 103 -3.64 -12.20 1.38
C PHE A 103 -3.93 -10.81 1.93
N ALA A 104 -5.13 -10.28 1.67
CA ALA A 104 -5.50 -8.96 2.17
C ALA A 104 -5.52 -8.94 3.71
N LEU A 105 -6.03 -10.01 4.32
CA LEU A 105 -6.02 -10.11 5.78
C LEU A 105 -4.60 -10.06 6.33
N GLU A 106 -3.69 -10.79 5.71
CA GLU A 106 -2.30 -10.84 6.17
C GLU A 106 -1.62 -9.49 6.04
N VAL A 107 -1.93 -8.75 4.98
CA VAL A 107 -1.37 -7.42 4.79
C VAL A 107 -1.74 -6.52 5.98
N TYR A 108 -3.02 -6.42 6.28
CA TYR A 108 -3.46 -5.55 7.36
C TYR A 108 -2.94 -6.00 8.71
N LYS A 109 -2.93 -7.31 8.94
CA LYS A 109 -2.44 -7.85 10.20
C LYS A 109 -0.94 -7.56 10.39
N TYR A 110 -0.16 -7.71 9.33
CA TYR A 110 1.29 -7.48 9.43
C TYR A 110 1.60 -6.07 9.86
N TYR A 111 0.85 -5.09 9.36
CA TYR A 111 1.08 -3.68 9.68
C TYR A 111 0.30 -3.21 10.88
N GLY A 112 -0.39 -4.14 11.57
CA GLY A 112 -1.10 -3.82 12.80
C GLY A 112 -2.27 -2.88 12.63
N ARG A 113 -2.92 -2.93 11.48
CA ARG A 113 -4.02 -2.04 11.18
C ARG A 113 -5.35 -2.76 11.17
N THR A 114 -6.37 -2.10 11.71
CA THR A 114 -7.73 -2.60 11.61
C THR A 114 -8.18 -2.48 10.16
N ALA A 115 -8.65 -3.58 9.62
CA ALA A 115 -9.07 -3.61 8.23
C ALA A 115 -10.32 -2.76 8.04
N TYR A 116 -10.36 -2.03 6.92
CA TYR A 116 -11.50 -1.14 6.65
C TYR A 116 -12.81 -1.91 6.54
N TRP A 117 -12.76 -3.14 6.03
CA TRP A 117 -13.98 -3.94 5.87
C TRP A 117 -14.55 -4.36 7.22
N GLU A 118 -13.75 -4.46 8.25
CA GLU A 118 -14.24 -4.71 9.60
C GLU A 118 -14.97 -3.49 10.14
N GLN A 119 -14.45 -2.31 9.86
CA GLN A 119 -15.09 -1.06 10.29
C GLN A 119 -16.44 -0.91 9.60
N GLU A 120 -16.52 -1.27 8.33
CA GLU A 120 -17.77 -1.20 7.58
C GLU A 120 -18.85 -2.07 8.19
N GLN A 121 -18.46 -3.21 8.73
CA GLN A 121 -19.42 -4.14 9.31
C GLN A 121 -20.08 -3.61 10.59
N THR A 122 -19.51 -2.59 11.20
CA THR A 122 -20.09 -2.02 12.40
C THR A 122 -21.19 -1.01 12.09
N HIS A 123 -21.37 -0.64 10.85
CA HIS A 123 -22.41 0.32 10.48
C HIS A 123 -23.76 -0.35 10.42
N VAL A 124 -24.72 0.31 11.03
CA VAL A 124 -26.10 -0.17 11.02
C VAL A 124 -26.86 0.56 9.93
N ARG A 125 -27.56 -0.21 9.16
CA ARG A 125 -28.32 0.34 8.06
C ARG A 125 -29.79 0.43 8.38
#